data_2b9738238de1893f6f59c69b7313e4d8
#
_entry.id   2b9738238de1893f6f59c69b7313e4d8
#
_cell.length_a   1.000
_cell.length_b   1.000
_cell.length_c   1.000
_cell.angle_alpha   90.00
_cell.angle_beta   90.00
_cell.angle_gamma   90.00
#
_symmetry.space_group_name_H-M   'P 1'
#
loop_
_entity.id
_entity.type
_entity.pdbx_description
1 polymer ?
#
loop_
_entity_poly.entity_id
_entity_poly.type
_entity_poly.pdbx_seq_one_letter_code
_entity_poly.pdbx_strand_id
1 'polypeptide(L)'
;MRVVTVATTSLNQWQLDFVGNLERCKKSILRAKLKKAKYRVGPELELTSYGCEDAFLENDTVTHAWELVRELMIDEQLRDIVIDTGLPVIHDGVRYNCRLFLLNGEVLFLRPKRALAGDGNYREPRWFTAWRKEKVLETFMLPKVVREVFGQKSCPIGDAYLKFENDVRLGCETCEELFTPNAPHIDLALNG
;
A
#
# COMPACT_ATOMS: atom_id res chain seq x y z
N MET A 1 -24.41 -8.18 16.05
CA MET A 1 -23.31 -7.26 15.69
C MET A 1 -22.15 -8.08 15.16
N ARG A 2 -21.65 -7.80 13.97
CA ARG A 2 -20.47 -8.48 13.43
C ARG A 2 -19.23 -7.70 13.91
N VAL A 3 -18.29 -8.37 14.57
CA VAL A 3 -17.04 -7.77 15.06
C VAL A 3 -15.89 -8.29 14.20
N VAL A 4 -15.07 -7.39 13.69
CA VAL A 4 -13.85 -7.72 12.94
C VAL A 4 -12.65 -7.18 13.72
N THR A 5 -11.65 -8.03 13.94
CA THR A 5 -10.39 -7.60 14.52
C THR A 5 -9.49 -7.05 13.42
N VAL A 6 -9.04 -5.82 13.61
CA VAL A 6 -8.06 -5.15 12.74
C VAL A 6 -6.78 -4.87 13.52
N ALA A 7 -5.66 -4.81 12.82
CA ALA A 7 -4.36 -4.51 13.41
C ALA A 7 -3.73 -3.30 12.73
N THR A 8 -3.36 -2.31 13.52
CA THR A 8 -2.48 -1.21 13.10
C THR A 8 -1.07 -1.48 13.61
N THR A 9 -0.08 -1.10 12.84
CA THR A 9 1.31 -1.35 13.20
C THR A 9 2.16 -0.09 13.09
N SER A 10 2.98 0.14 14.11
CA SER A 10 4.05 1.12 14.09
C SER A 10 5.36 0.35 14.04
N LEU A 11 6.17 0.58 13.01
CA LEU A 11 7.40 -0.14 12.76
C LEU A 11 8.57 0.83 12.62
N ASN A 12 9.72 0.43 13.11
CA ASN A 12 10.97 1.17 12.92
C ASN A 12 11.61 0.77 11.57
N GLN A 13 11.03 1.25 10.48
CA GLN A 13 11.54 1.02 9.14
C GLN A 13 12.72 1.95 8.84
N TRP A 14 13.75 1.42 8.17
CA TRP A 14 14.95 2.15 7.80
C TRP A 14 15.02 2.37 6.30
N GLN A 15 15.59 3.50 5.91
CA GLN A 15 15.75 3.89 4.51
C GLN A 15 16.54 2.82 3.76
N LEU A 16 15.94 2.28 2.68
CA LEU A 16 16.54 1.29 1.79
C LEU A 16 17.02 -0.01 2.46
N ASP A 17 16.68 -0.23 3.73
CA ASP A 17 16.91 -1.52 4.42
C ASP A 17 15.85 -2.52 3.99
N PHE A 18 15.85 -2.91 2.71
CA PHE A 18 14.82 -3.75 2.12
C PHE A 18 14.65 -5.07 2.89
N VAL A 19 15.74 -5.73 3.24
CA VAL A 19 15.68 -7.01 3.98
C VAL A 19 15.10 -6.82 5.37
N GLY A 20 15.62 -5.88 6.16
CA GLY A 20 15.14 -5.64 7.51
C GLY A 20 13.72 -5.08 7.54
N ASN A 21 13.34 -4.23 6.57
CA ASN A 21 11.97 -3.73 6.43
C ASN A 21 11.00 -4.88 6.16
N LEU A 22 11.34 -5.81 5.27
CA LEU A 22 10.55 -7.00 4.98
C LEU A 22 10.38 -7.88 6.21
N GLU A 23 11.46 -8.16 6.94
CA GLU A 23 11.41 -8.98 8.17
C GLU A 23 10.48 -8.37 9.22
N ARG A 24 10.58 -7.06 9.46
CA ARG A 24 9.70 -6.33 10.40
C ARG A 24 8.25 -6.35 9.93
N CYS A 25 8.01 -6.17 8.62
CA CYS A 25 6.70 -6.27 8.01
C CYS A 25 6.10 -7.67 8.23
N LYS A 26 6.79 -8.75 7.82
CA LYS A 26 6.36 -10.15 8.01
C LYS A 26 6.06 -10.46 9.47
N LYS A 27 6.96 -10.09 10.37
CA LYS A 27 6.78 -10.30 11.82
C LYS A 27 5.52 -9.62 12.35
N SER A 28 5.22 -8.41 11.88
CA SER A 28 4.02 -7.68 12.29
C SER A 28 2.74 -8.34 11.77
N ILE A 29 2.76 -8.86 10.54
CA ILE A 29 1.63 -9.60 9.94
C ILE A 29 1.35 -10.88 10.74
N LEU A 30 2.40 -11.66 11.03
CA LEU A 30 2.27 -12.88 11.84
C LEU A 30 1.71 -12.59 13.25
N ARG A 31 2.16 -11.50 13.88
CA ARG A 31 1.59 -11.05 15.17
C ARG A 31 0.12 -10.67 15.06
N ALA A 32 -0.28 -9.99 13.99
CA ALA A 32 -1.68 -9.65 13.73
C ALA A 32 -2.53 -10.92 13.58
N LYS A 33 -2.05 -11.91 12.82
CA LYS A 33 -2.72 -13.22 12.66
C LYS A 33 -2.88 -13.94 14.00
N LEU A 34 -1.85 -13.97 14.85
CA LEU A 34 -1.95 -14.56 16.20
C LEU A 34 -3.03 -13.89 17.06
N LYS A 35 -3.31 -12.61 16.82
CA LYS A 35 -4.41 -11.87 17.45
C LYS A 35 -5.74 -11.99 16.71
N LYS A 36 -5.83 -12.90 15.71
CA LYS A 36 -7.02 -13.15 14.88
C LYS A 36 -7.48 -11.94 14.07
N ALA A 37 -6.58 -11.02 13.77
CA ALA A 37 -6.88 -9.91 12.88
C ALA A 37 -7.14 -10.42 11.46
N LYS A 38 -8.10 -9.81 10.78
CA LYS A 38 -8.44 -10.07 9.38
C LYS A 38 -7.89 -9.01 8.42
N TYR A 39 -7.43 -7.90 8.97
CA TYR A 39 -6.80 -6.81 8.26
C TYR A 39 -5.63 -6.28 9.07
N ARG A 40 -4.51 -6.04 8.40
CA ARG A 40 -3.33 -5.42 9.00
C ARG A 40 -2.87 -4.26 8.12
N VAL A 41 -2.81 -3.06 8.70
CA VAL A 41 -2.26 -1.86 8.06
C VAL A 41 -0.87 -1.55 8.59
N GLY A 42 0.06 -1.33 7.66
CA GLY A 42 1.42 -0.90 7.92
C GLY A 42 1.63 0.60 7.72
N PRO A 43 2.83 1.10 8.03
CA PRO A 43 3.21 2.48 7.77
C PRO A 43 3.14 2.87 6.30
N GLU A 44 3.06 4.17 6.03
CA GLU A 44 3.24 4.75 4.70
C GLU A 44 4.63 4.40 4.16
N LEU A 45 4.72 4.02 2.86
CA LEU A 45 5.98 3.61 2.21
C LEU A 45 6.75 2.55 3.02
N GLU A 46 6.04 1.62 3.64
CA GLU A 46 6.56 0.65 4.59
C GLU A 46 7.76 -0.15 4.06
N LEU A 47 7.72 -0.55 2.79
CA LEU A 47 8.73 -1.45 2.25
C LEU A 47 10.08 -0.75 2.01
N THR A 48 10.06 0.54 1.71
CA THR A 48 11.26 1.34 1.46
C THR A 48 11.69 2.19 2.66
N SER A 49 10.79 2.43 3.60
CA SER A 49 10.73 3.54 4.54
C SER A 49 10.35 4.87 3.85
N TYR A 50 9.78 5.78 4.64
CA TYR A 50 9.36 7.11 4.17
C TYR A 50 10.53 8.04 3.85
N GLY A 51 11.63 7.93 4.57
CA GLY A 51 12.73 8.87 4.55
C GLY A 51 13.79 8.62 3.45
N CYS A 52 13.45 7.96 2.34
CA CYS A 52 14.40 7.66 1.26
C CYS A 52 14.80 8.88 0.43
N GLU A 53 14.09 10.01 0.56
CA GLU A 53 14.39 11.27 -0.12
C GLU A 53 14.61 11.08 -1.64
N ASP A 54 15.68 11.59 -2.22
CA ASP A 54 15.97 11.51 -3.65
C ASP A 54 16.20 10.08 -4.17
N ALA A 55 16.44 9.10 -3.28
CA ALA A 55 16.46 7.70 -3.71
C ALA A 55 15.11 7.22 -4.27
N PHE A 56 14.00 7.90 -3.98
CA PHE A 56 12.73 7.64 -4.66
C PHE A 56 12.76 7.95 -6.15
N LEU A 57 13.69 8.76 -6.64
CA LEU A 57 13.86 9.05 -8.07
C LEU A 57 14.56 7.90 -8.80
N GLU A 58 15.26 7.02 -8.07
CA GLU A 58 15.92 5.87 -8.64
C GLU A 58 14.91 4.75 -8.93
N ASN A 59 15.03 4.16 -10.13
CA ASN A 59 14.14 3.05 -10.53
C ASN A 59 14.39 1.79 -9.71
N ASP A 60 15.62 1.59 -9.23
CA ASP A 60 15.99 0.44 -8.40
C ASP A 60 15.25 0.43 -7.08
N THR A 61 14.98 1.59 -6.48
CA THR A 61 14.14 1.69 -5.27
C THR A 61 12.74 1.10 -5.50
N VAL A 62 12.14 1.39 -6.66
CA VAL A 62 10.84 0.83 -7.04
C VAL A 62 10.96 -0.67 -7.33
N THR A 63 12.02 -1.09 -8.05
CA THR A 63 12.26 -2.50 -8.38
C THR A 63 12.38 -3.34 -7.12
N HIS A 64 13.24 -2.94 -6.19
CA HIS A 64 13.42 -3.65 -4.92
C HIS A 64 12.16 -3.67 -4.08
N ALA A 65 11.36 -2.60 -4.04
CA ALA A 65 10.07 -2.61 -3.35
C ALA A 65 9.14 -3.71 -3.90
N TRP A 66 9.11 -3.92 -5.23
CA TRP A 66 8.31 -4.98 -5.84
C TRP A 66 8.89 -6.39 -5.61
N GLU A 67 10.20 -6.54 -5.45
CA GLU A 67 10.81 -7.80 -5.00
C GLU A 67 10.32 -8.16 -3.59
N LEU A 68 10.19 -7.19 -2.70
CA LEU A 68 9.61 -7.42 -1.37
C LEU A 68 8.13 -7.79 -1.44
N VAL A 69 7.34 -7.18 -2.34
CA VAL A 69 5.96 -7.59 -2.59
C VAL A 69 5.90 -9.05 -3.02
N ARG A 70 6.79 -9.47 -3.93
CA ARG A 70 6.92 -10.88 -4.31
C ARG A 70 7.15 -11.78 -3.09
N GLU A 71 8.06 -11.42 -2.20
CA GLU A 71 8.34 -12.18 -0.97
C GLU A 71 7.15 -12.25 -0.01
N LEU A 72 6.30 -11.22 0.03
CA LEU A 72 5.04 -11.26 0.77
C LEU A 72 4.01 -12.18 0.08
N MET A 73 4.00 -12.21 -1.25
CA MET A 73 3.06 -13.03 -2.03
C MET A 73 3.34 -14.53 -1.92
N ILE A 74 4.62 -14.94 -1.90
CA ILE A 74 5.00 -16.37 -1.86
C ILE A 74 4.95 -16.96 -0.46
N ASP A 75 4.94 -16.17 0.58
CA ASP A 75 4.96 -16.64 1.96
C ASP A 75 3.58 -17.16 2.39
N GLU A 76 3.43 -18.47 2.45
CA GLU A 76 2.18 -19.12 2.83
C GLU A 76 1.72 -18.81 4.26
N GLN A 77 2.64 -18.45 5.15
CA GLN A 77 2.29 -18.08 6.52
C GLN A 77 1.49 -16.77 6.59
N LEU A 78 1.55 -15.95 5.52
CA LEU A 78 0.87 -14.66 5.42
C LEU A 78 -0.53 -14.74 4.78
N ARG A 79 -1.09 -15.95 4.60
CA ARG A 79 -2.45 -16.16 4.05
C ARG A 79 -3.53 -15.79 5.08
N ASP A 80 -4.78 -15.64 4.61
CA ASP A 80 -6.00 -15.42 5.40
C ASP A 80 -6.06 -14.11 6.20
N ILE A 81 -5.28 -13.13 5.79
CA ILE A 81 -5.30 -11.76 6.30
C ILE A 81 -5.09 -10.77 5.15
N VAL A 82 -5.88 -9.72 5.11
CA VAL A 82 -5.62 -8.60 4.19
C VAL A 82 -4.43 -7.82 4.70
N ILE A 83 -3.40 -7.72 3.87
CA ILE A 83 -2.17 -6.97 4.15
C ILE A 83 -2.26 -5.66 3.38
N ASP A 84 -2.22 -4.56 4.13
CA ASP A 84 -2.14 -3.21 3.60
C ASP A 84 -0.74 -2.67 3.90
N THR A 85 0.05 -2.46 2.87
CA THR A 85 1.43 -1.96 2.95
C THR A 85 1.65 -0.81 1.97
N GLY A 86 2.73 -0.06 2.13
CA GLY A 86 3.05 1.10 1.29
C GLY A 86 4.33 0.92 0.50
N LEU A 87 4.32 1.40 -0.76
CA LEU A 87 5.48 1.37 -1.64
C LEU A 87 5.40 2.47 -2.73
N PRO A 88 6.55 2.88 -3.32
CA PRO A 88 6.55 3.68 -4.54
C PRO A 88 6.14 2.83 -5.75
N VAL A 89 5.32 3.41 -6.63
CA VAL A 89 4.82 2.74 -7.85
C VAL A 89 5.03 3.67 -9.05
N ILE A 90 5.46 3.12 -10.18
CA ILE A 90 5.49 3.85 -11.46
C ILE A 90 4.36 3.31 -12.33
N HIS A 91 3.41 4.18 -12.68
CA HIS A 91 2.29 3.89 -13.56
C HIS A 91 2.26 4.90 -14.70
N ASP A 92 2.28 4.42 -15.94
CA ASP A 92 2.35 5.24 -17.16
C ASP A 92 3.46 6.31 -17.13
N GLY A 93 4.64 5.92 -16.61
CA GLY A 93 5.81 6.81 -16.50
C GLY A 93 5.73 7.80 -15.34
N VAL A 94 4.67 7.81 -14.55
CA VAL A 94 4.49 8.70 -13.40
C VAL A 94 4.68 7.94 -12.09
N ARG A 95 5.40 8.56 -11.15
CA ARG A 95 5.69 7.96 -9.84
C ARG A 95 4.68 8.40 -8.80
N TYR A 96 4.12 7.40 -8.11
CA TYR A 96 3.09 7.57 -7.06
C TYR A 96 3.54 6.95 -5.75
N ASN A 97 3.16 7.57 -4.64
CA ASN A 97 3.15 6.97 -3.31
C ASN A 97 1.84 6.17 -3.18
N CYS A 98 1.94 4.85 -3.08
CA CYS A 98 0.77 3.97 -3.10
C CYS A 98 0.62 3.12 -1.84
N ARG A 99 -0.64 2.88 -1.45
CA ARG A 99 -1.01 1.72 -0.65
C ARG A 99 -1.23 0.53 -1.56
N LEU A 100 -0.78 -0.63 -1.14
CA LEU A 100 -0.97 -1.91 -1.82
C LEU A 100 -1.75 -2.84 -0.89
N PHE A 101 -2.81 -3.42 -1.41
CA PHE A 101 -3.62 -4.41 -0.71
C PHE A 101 -3.34 -5.80 -1.28
N LEU A 102 -2.93 -6.70 -0.40
CA LEU A 102 -2.57 -8.09 -0.73
C LEU A 102 -3.44 -9.05 0.07
N LEU A 103 -3.95 -10.09 -0.56
CA LEU A 103 -4.65 -11.20 0.09
C LEU A 103 -4.29 -12.52 -0.59
N ASN A 104 -3.89 -13.51 0.19
CA ASN A 104 -3.62 -14.86 -0.28
C ASN A 104 -2.66 -14.95 -1.49
N GLY A 105 -1.66 -14.04 -1.52
CA GLY A 105 -0.67 -13.97 -2.59
C GLY A 105 -1.14 -13.25 -3.85
N GLU A 106 -2.27 -12.58 -3.80
CA GLU A 106 -2.80 -11.79 -4.90
C GLU A 106 -2.81 -10.29 -4.54
N VAL A 107 -2.34 -9.45 -5.46
CA VAL A 107 -2.45 -7.99 -5.35
C VAL A 107 -3.86 -7.59 -5.75
N LEU A 108 -4.66 -7.19 -4.76
CA LEU A 108 -6.06 -6.83 -4.97
C LEU A 108 -6.20 -5.44 -5.60
N PHE A 109 -5.38 -4.48 -5.14
CA PHE A 109 -5.59 -3.08 -5.47
C PHE A 109 -4.38 -2.23 -5.10
N LEU A 110 -4.11 -1.20 -5.90
CA LEU A 110 -3.16 -0.12 -5.63
C LEU A 110 -3.93 1.18 -5.45
N ARG A 111 -3.74 1.85 -4.32
CA ARG A 111 -4.36 3.14 -4.05
C ARG A 111 -3.29 4.23 -3.96
N PRO A 112 -3.13 5.05 -5.02
CA PRO A 112 -2.20 6.18 -5.01
C PRO A 112 -2.69 7.31 -4.09
N LYS A 113 -1.75 7.98 -3.44
CA LYS A 113 -2.02 9.13 -2.58
C LYS A 113 -2.55 10.32 -3.38
N ARG A 114 -3.62 10.95 -2.91
CA ARG A 114 -4.31 12.07 -3.59
C ARG A 114 -3.79 13.43 -3.16
N ALA A 115 -3.31 13.57 -1.93
CA ALA A 115 -2.72 14.79 -1.42
C ALA A 115 -1.32 14.49 -0.85
N LEU A 116 -0.33 15.24 -1.29
CA LEU A 116 1.06 15.04 -0.93
C LEU A 116 1.51 16.07 0.10
N ALA A 117 2.27 15.63 1.09
CA ALA A 117 2.86 16.50 2.10
C ALA A 117 4.03 17.29 1.49
N GLY A 118 3.88 18.61 1.44
CA GLY A 118 4.88 19.52 0.86
C GLY A 118 5.25 20.67 1.77
N ASP A 119 4.83 20.64 3.04
CA ASP A 119 5.07 21.69 4.03
C ASP A 119 6.12 21.30 5.07
N GLY A 120 6.76 22.26 5.68
CA GLY A 120 7.81 22.05 6.67
C GLY A 120 8.99 21.24 6.10
N ASN A 121 9.24 20.09 6.68
CA ASN A 121 10.30 19.14 6.26
C ASN A 121 9.84 18.15 5.19
N TYR A 122 8.58 18.13 4.82
CA TYR A 122 8.04 17.21 3.84
C TYR A 122 8.31 17.70 2.42
N ARG A 123 8.65 16.77 1.52
CA ARG A 123 9.04 17.06 0.14
C ARG A 123 8.42 16.07 -0.85
N GLU A 124 7.28 15.48 -0.53
CA GLU A 124 6.66 14.46 -1.39
C GLU A 124 6.44 14.92 -2.85
N PRO A 125 6.05 16.19 -3.14
CA PRO A 125 5.90 16.66 -4.52
C PRO A 125 7.19 16.65 -5.34
N ARG A 126 8.37 16.54 -4.69
CA ARG A 126 9.65 16.38 -5.36
C ARG A 126 9.80 14.97 -5.97
N TRP A 127 9.20 13.98 -5.33
CA TRP A 127 9.39 12.55 -5.67
C TRP A 127 8.18 11.91 -6.29
N PHE A 128 6.99 12.38 -5.94
CA PHE A 128 5.72 11.77 -6.30
C PHE A 128 4.76 12.77 -6.94
N THR A 129 3.82 12.23 -7.68
CA THR A 129 2.68 12.98 -8.21
C THR A 129 1.41 12.57 -7.46
N ALA A 130 0.58 13.54 -7.10
CA ALA A 130 -0.71 13.28 -6.50
C ALA A 130 -1.68 12.69 -7.53
N TRP A 131 -2.42 11.66 -7.15
CA TRP A 131 -3.48 11.11 -8.00
C TRP A 131 -4.65 12.09 -8.10
N ARG A 132 -4.92 12.56 -9.32
CA ARG A 132 -5.97 13.57 -9.58
C ARG A 132 -7.22 13.01 -10.24
N LYS A 133 -7.24 11.71 -10.58
CA LYS A 133 -8.36 11.05 -11.25
C LYS A 133 -9.33 10.52 -10.17
N GLU A 134 -10.26 11.37 -9.74
CA GLU A 134 -11.23 11.01 -8.70
C GLU A 134 -12.20 9.94 -9.17
N LYS A 135 -12.42 8.91 -8.32
CA LYS A 135 -13.35 7.80 -8.61
C LYS A 135 -13.06 7.04 -9.91
N VAL A 136 -11.78 7.07 -10.35
CA VAL A 136 -11.32 6.38 -11.56
C VAL A 136 -10.39 5.25 -11.18
N LEU A 137 -10.63 4.08 -11.77
CA LEU A 137 -9.75 2.93 -11.76
C LEU A 137 -9.11 2.75 -13.14
N GLU A 138 -7.83 2.48 -13.12
CA GLU A 138 -7.04 2.10 -14.29
C GLU A 138 -6.45 0.70 -14.09
N THR A 139 -5.92 0.12 -15.15
CA THR A 139 -5.24 -1.17 -15.09
C THR A 139 -3.75 -0.95 -14.91
N PHE A 140 -3.21 -1.41 -13.80
CA PHE A 140 -1.78 -1.45 -13.56
C PHE A 140 -1.20 -2.81 -13.98
N MET A 141 -0.22 -2.79 -14.89
CA MET A 141 0.49 -3.99 -15.27
C MET A 141 1.56 -4.31 -14.23
N LEU A 142 1.38 -5.41 -13.51
CA LEU A 142 2.31 -5.84 -12.47
C LEU A 142 3.72 -6.07 -13.04
N PRO A 143 4.78 -5.72 -12.30
CA PRO A 143 6.15 -5.99 -12.73
C PRO A 143 6.43 -7.47 -12.97
N LYS A 144 7.41 -7.75 -13.83
CA LYS A 144 7.79 -9.11 -14.22
C LYS A 144 8.04 -10.01 -13.01
N VAL A 145 8.74 -9.52 -12.00
CA VAL A 145 9.09 -10.27 -10.78
C VAL A 145 7.87 -10.82 -10.03
N VAL A 146 6.75 -10.12 -10.08
CA VAL A 146 5.47 -10.55 -9.48
C VAL A 146 4.72 -11.50 -10.41
N ARG A 147 4.63 -11.16 -11.70
CA ARG A 147 3.90 -11.96 -12.68
C ARG A 147 4.45 -13.38 -12.84
N GLU A 148 5.76 -13.56 -12.73
CA GLU A 148 6.42 -14.86 -12.89
C GLU A 148 6.09 -15.83 -11.75
N VAL A 149 5.65 -15.36 -10.59
CA VAL A 149 5.37 -16.24 -9.45
C VAL A 149 3.99 -16.86 -9.52
N PHE A 150 2.95 -16.06 -9.77
CA PHE A 150 1.56 -16.51 -9.69
C PHE A 150 0.77 -16.28 -10.99
N GLY A 151 1.41 -15.77 -12.04
CA GLY A 151 0.75 -15.49 -13.31
C GLY A 151 -0.25 -14.33 -13.28
N GLN A 152 -0.38 -13.62 -12.14
CA GLN A 152 -1.21 -12.43 -12.07
C GLN A 152 -0.59 -11.32 -12.94
N LYS A 153 -1.30 -10.90 -13.99
CA LYS A 153 -0.76 -9.96 -14.98
C LYS A 153 -0.94 -8.50 -14.58
N SER A 154 -2.04 -8.19 -13.93
CA SER A 154 -2.44 -6.82 -13.60
C SER A 154 -3.28 -6.76 -12.34
N CYS A 155 -3.44 -5.56 -11.81
CA CYS A 155 -4.40 -5.23 -10.76
C CYS A 155 -5.01 -3.85 -11.03
N PRO A 156 -6.13 -3.48 -10.39
CA PRO A 156 -6.64 -2.12 -10.42
C PRO A 156 -5.69 -1.15 -9.70
N ILE A 157 -5.59 0.08 -10.22
CA ILE A 157 -4.95 1.22 -9.56
C ILE A 157 -5.87 2.43 -9.64
N GLY A 158 -6.01 3.18 -8.55
CA GLY A 158 -6.78 4.42 -8.59
C GLY A 158 -7.47 4.78 -7.28
N ASP A 159 -8.54 5.56 -7.41
CA ASP A 159 -9.33 6.06 -6.29
C ASP A 159 -10.61 5.23 -6.12
N ALA A 160 -10.57 4.29 -5.18
CA ALA A 160 -11.66 3.37 -4.88
C ALA A 160 -11.52 2.78 -3.46
N TYR A 161 -12.43 1.88 -3.12
CA TYR A 161 -12.39 1.06 -1.91
C TYR A 161 -12.54 -0.42 -2.26
N LEU A 162 -12.11 -1.29 -1.36
CA LEU A 162 -12.36 -2.72 -1.45
C LEU A 162 -13.72 -3.05 -0.84
N LYS A 163 -14.53 -3.83 -1.56
CA LYS A 163 -15.77 -4.41 -1.04
C LYS A 163 -15.62 -5.92 -0.94
N PHE A 164 -15.85 -6.46 0.24
CA PHE A 164 -15.82 -7.90 0.51
C PHE A 164 -17.22 -8.51 0.41
N GLU A 165 -17.30 -9.82 0.19
CA GLU A 165 -18.57 -10.56 0.03
C GLU A 165 -19.55 -10.40 1.22
N ASN A 166 -19.02 -10.15 2.41
CA ASN A 166 -19.82 -9.91 3.63
C ASN A 166 -20.28 -8.46 3.77
N ASP A 167 -20.23 -7.65 2.70
CA ASP A 167 -20.57 -6.23 2.64
C ASP A 167 -19.67 -5.29 3.46
N VAL A 168 -18.57 -5.78 4.02
CA VAL A 168 -17.55 -4.92 4.62
C VAL A 168 -16.88 -4.13 3.51
N ARG A 169 -16.76 -2.82 3.71
CA ARG A 169 -16.03 -1.90 2.81
C ARG A 169 -14.79 -1.38 3.51
N LEU A 170 -13.69 -1.36 2.80
CA LEU A 170 -12.40 -0.90 3.28
C LEU A 170 -11.90 0.22 2.39
N GLY A 171 -11.96 1.44 2.88
CA GLY A 171 -11.35 2.62 2.29
C GLY A 171 -10.01 2.93 2.94
N CYS A 172 -9.21 3.73 2.27
CA CYS A 172 -7.89 4.13 2.75
C CYS A 172 -7.66 5.61 2.48
N GLU A 173 -7.12 6.29 3.48
CA GLU A 173 -6.48 7.60 3.32
C GLU A 173 -5.14 7.59 4.05
N THR A 174 -4.22 8.45 3.64
CA THR A 174 -2.84 8.41 4.11
C THR A 174 -2.34 9.80 4.44
N CYS A 175 -1.92 9.98 5.72
CA CYS A 175 -1.19 11.15 6.21
C CYS A 175 -1.86 12.48 5.81
N GLU A 176 -1.24 13.26 4.90
CA GLU A 176 -1.69 14.57 4.45
C GLU A 176 -3.14 14.60 3.96
N GLU A 177 -3.64 13.51 3.44
CA GLU A 177 -5.02 13.42 2.94
C GLU A 177 -6.06 13.69 4.03
N LEU A 178 -5.77 13.30 5.29
CA LEU A 178 -6.64 13.53 6.46
C LEU A 178 -6.83 15.03 6.74
N PHE A 179 -5.84 15.84 6.41
CA PHE A 179 -5.80 17.26 6.77
C PHE A 179 -6.29 18.19 5.65
N THR A 180 -6.70 17.62 4.51
CA THR A 180 -7.25 18.41 3.41
C THR A 180 -8.72 18.74 3.63
N PRO A 181 -9.23 19.88 3.12
CA PRO A 181 -10.66 20.23 3.22
C PRO A 181 -11.60 19.20 2.57
N ASN A 182 -11.11 18.46 1.57
CA ASN A 182 -11.82 17.39 0.89
C ASN A 182 -11.15 16.04 1.19
N ALA A 183 -11.08 15.69 2.48
CA ALA A 183 -10.46 14.45 2.92
C ALA A 183 -11.20 13.22 2.35
N PRO A 184 -10.47 12.23 1.82
CA PRO A 184 -11.07 11.04 1.19
C PRO A 184 -12.10 10.30 2.04
N HIS A 185 -11.94 10.28 3.37
CA HIS A 185 -12.88 9.59 4.26
C HIS A 185 -14.30 10.17 4.18
N ILE A 186 -14.47 11.45 3.82
CA ILE A 186 -15.79 12.07 3.67
C ILE A 186 -16.55 11.40 2.54
N ASP A 187 -15.93 11.34 1.35
CA ASP A 187 -16.52 10.67 0.18
C ASP A 187 -16.71 9.16 0.44
N LEU A 188 -15.73 8.51 1.07
CA LEU A 188 -15.80 7.09 1.39
C LEU A 188 -16.99 6.78 2.33
N ALA A 189 -17.19 7.60 3.36
CA ALA A 189 -18.31 7.45 4.29
C ALA A 189 -19.67 7.70 3.63
N LEU A 190 -19.75 8.66 2.70
CA LEU A 190 -20.99 8.97 1.96
C LEU A 190 -21.35 7.88 0.95
N ASN A 191 -20.40 7.10 0.50
CA ASN A 191 -20.62 5.97 -0.42
C ASN A 191 -20.86 4.62 0.29
N GLY A 192 -21.00 4.62 1.61
CA GLY A 192 -21.34 3.48 2.45
C GLY A 192 -20.17 2.73 2.99
#